data_ab42c1c55478ad141c9b85954fc3a518
#
_entry.id   ab42c1c55478ad141c9b85954fc3a518
#
_cell.length_a   1.000
_cell.length_b   1.000
_cell.length_c   1.000
_cell.angle_alpha   90.00
_cell.angle_beta   90.00
_cell.angle_gamma   90.00
#
_symmetry.space_group_name_H-M   'P 1'
#
loop_
_entity.id
_entity.type
_entity.pdbx_description
1 polymer ?
#
loop_
_entity_poly.entity_id
_entity_poly.type
_entity_poly.pdbx_seq_one_letter_code
_entity_poly.pdbx_strand_id
1 'polypeptide(L)'
;CVGPIEGVRLMGSNLRIMDDAFEYLLPTEAKKKKGQFFTPRHVVEMCVRMLNPRRKEYVMDPACGSGGFLLHAMDWCYPARDNDQRELRKHKYAAKYLWGIDFEARAAKTSRALMLIAGDGHTNIFGPDVSSLDPKTWYESGTGQALMHGLRQAKLTATPIPEHETLRDEDKAWEYFNDLKFDVILANPPFAGEMKDRRMLAHYDLARPALKRAGDDKAPKEERDVLFIERILKMLRPGGRAAIVLPQGKFNNSSVAFIRVWSLKKARLLAVVGLHPNTFKPHTGTK
;
A
#
# COMPACT_ATOMS: atom_id res chain seq x y z
N CYS A 1 34.53 7.68 0.76
CA CYS A 1 34.70 7.58 2.22
C CYS A 1 33.66 8.44 2.88
N VAL A 2 32.65 7.82 3.49
CA VAL A 2 31.70 8.51 4.37
C VAL A 2 32.32 8.44 5.76
N GLY A 3 32.79 9.57 6.28
CA GLY A 3 33.26 9.67 7.65
C GLY A 3 32.14 9.39 8.64
N PRO A 4 32.46 8.99 9.88
CA PRO A 4 31.44 8.73 10.88
C PRO A 4 30.67 10.03 11.16
N ILE A 5 29.34 9.95 11.09
CA ILE A 5 28.46 11.05 11.52
C ILE A 5 28.37 10.96 13.05
N GLU A 6 29.47 11.35 13.72
CA GLU A 6 29.49 11.42 15.17
C GLU A 6 28.60 12.57 15.65
N GLY A 7 27.66 12.27 16.52
CA GLY A 7 26.86 13.27 17.23
C GLY A 7 25.51 13.63 16.61
N VAL A 8 25.13 13.09 15.46
CA VAL A 8 23.79 13.31 14.90
C VAL A 8 22.85 12.19 15.34
N ARG A 9 21.89 12.48 16.22
CA ARG A 9 20.78 11.58 16.50
C ARG A 9 19.91 11.47 15.24
N LEU A 10 20.03 10.37 14.50
CA LEU A 10 19.14 10.06 13.38
C LEU A 10 17.71 9.76 13.85
N MET A 11 17.56 9.23 15.05
CA MET A 11 16.26 9.04 15.69
C MET A 11 15.67 10.39 16.10
N GLY A 12 14.45 10.68 15.61
CA GLY A 12 13.79 11.98 15.83
C GLY A 12 14.19 13.07 14.84
N SER A 13 14.94 12.74 13.78
CA SER A 13 15.26 13.66 12.69
C SER A 13 13.99 14.21 12.04
N ASN A 14 14.06 15.46 11.58
CA ASN A 14 12.95 16.08 10.84
C ASN A 14 12.56 15.18 9.66
N LEU A 15 11.30 14.74 9.63
CA LEU A 15 10.72 13.86 8.61
C LEU A 15 11.05 14.32 7.19
N ARG A 16 11.12 15.64 7.00
CA ARG A 16 11.47 16.28 5.73
C ARG A 16 12.88 15.93 5.27
N ILE A 17 13.84 15.98 6.17
CA ILE A 17 15.25 15.67 5.86
C ILE A 17 15.38 14.18 5.51
N MET A 18 14.63 13.32 6.21
CA MET A 18 14.64 11.89 5.95
C MET A 18 14.05 11.56 4.58
N ASP A 19 12.87 12.09 4.25
CA ASP A 19 12.24 11.90 2.96
C ASP A 19 13.14 12.38 1.81
N ASP A 20 13.70 13.58 1.93
CA ASP A 20 14.58 14.18 0.93
C ASP A 20 15.87 13.34 0.75
N ALA A 21 16.47 12.87 1.84
CA ALA A 21 17.68 12.05 1.80
C ALA A 21 17.42 10.68 1.15
N PHE A 22 16.30 10.04 1.45
CA PHE A 22 15.94 8.76 0.84
C PHE A 22 15.51 8.90 -0.60
N GLU A 23 14.82 9.97 -0.96
CA GLU A 23 14.53 10.29 -2.36
C GLU A 23 15.82 10.45 -3.17
N TYR A 24 16.83 11.08 -2.61
CA TYR A 24 18.14 11.24 -3.24
C TYR A 24 18.91 9.92 -3.37
N LEU A 25 18.84 9.04 -2.37
CA LEU A 25 19.54 7.76 -2.33
C LEU A 25 18.95 6.69 -3.24
N LEU A 26 17.70 6.85 -3.69
CA LEU A 26 17.09 5.91 -4.64
C LEU A 26 17.69 6.12 -6.04
N PRO A 27 18.38 5.11 -6.62
CA PRO A 27 19.00 5.24 -7.94
C PRO A 27 18.00 5.64 -9.01
N THR A 28 18.37 6.59 -9.87
CA THR A 28 17.54 7.09 -10.99
C THR A 28 17.11 5.97 -11.95
N GLU A 29 17.88 4.89 -12.06
CA GLU A 29 17.54 3.72 -12.86
C GLU A 29 16.44 2.85 -12.25
N ALA A 30 16.38 2.76 -10.92
CA ALA A 30 15.29 2.06 -10.24
C ALA A 30 13.95 2.80 -10.41
N LYS A 31 14.01 4.11 -10.53
CA LYS A 31 12.86 4.99 -10.78
C LYS A 31 12.26 4.80 -12.18
N LYS A 32 13.02 4.34 -13.18
CA LYS A 32 12.59 4.23 -14.58
C LYS A 32 12.07 2.84 -15.00
N LYS A 33 12.53 1.75 -14.39
CA LYS A 33 12.35 0.40 -14.94
C LYS A 33 11.01 -0.31 -14.68
N LYS A 34 10.19 0.10 -13.70
CA LYS A 34 8.99 -0.67 -13.31
C LYS A 34 7.72 0.13 -13.04
N GLY A 35 7.65 1.41 -13.40
CA GLY A 35 6.45 2.22 -13.13
C GLY A 35 6.18 2.43 -11.62
N GLN A 36 7.18 2.21 -10.78
CA GLN A 36 7.12 2.54 -9.37
C GLN A 36 7.49 4.01 -9.22
N PHE A 37 6.56 4.80 -8.74
CA PHE A 37 6.75 6.22 -8.57
C PHE A 37 6.75 6.52 -7.07
N PHE A 38 7.78 7.25 -6.65
CA PHE A 38 7.77 7.89 -5.35
C PHE A 38 6.57 8.84 -5.28
N THR A 39 5.79 8.76 -4.23
CA THR A 39 4.67 9.69 -4.05
C THR A 39 5.21 11.01 -3.51
N PRO A 40 5.06 12.13 -4.25
CA PRO A 40 5.55 13.41 -3.79
C PRO A 40 4.97 13.77 -2.42
N ARG A 41 5.81 14.30 -1.55
CA ARG A 41 5.47 14.58 -0.16
C ARG A 41 4.18 15.39 0.03
N HIS A 42 3.98 16.43 -0.78
CA HIS A 42 2.75 17.24 -0.71
C HIS A 42 1.47 16.44 -1.02
N VAL A 43 1.57 15.41 -1.87
CA VAL A 43 0.47 14.49 -2.16
C VAL A 43 0.23 13.57 -0.97
N VAL A 44 1.30 13.04 -0.36
CA VAL A 44 1.23 12.22 0.85
C VAL A 44 0.58 13.00 1.98
N GLU A 45 1.08 14.20 2.26
CA GLU A 45 0.52 15.09 3.30
C GLU A 45 -0.94 15.43 3.06
N MET A 46 -1.32 15.74 1.83
CA MET A 46 -2.70 16.00 1.46
C MET A 46 -3.60 14.79 1.76
N CYS A 47 -3.21 13.60 1.31
CA CYS A 47 -3.98 12.38 1.53
C CYS A 47 -4.12 12.06 3.03
N VAL A 48 -3.04 12.15 3.80
CA VAL A 48 -3.07 11.90 5.25
C VAL A 48 -3.97 12.91 5.96
N ARG A 49 -3.89 14.21 5.61
CA ARG A 49 -4.76 15.24 6.19
C ARG A 49 -6.23 15.03 5.85
N MET A 50 -6.54 14.68 4.60
CA MET A 50 -7.91 14.42 4.17
C MET A 50 -8.51 13.20 4.87
N LEU A 51 -7.75 12.14 5.05
CA LEU A 51 -8.22 10.93 5.72
C LEU A 51 -8.17 11.04 7.25
N ASN A 52 -7.32 11.91 7.80
CA ASN A 52 -7.18 12.17 9.23
C ASN A 52 -7.16 10.88 10.07
N PRO A 53 -6.12 10.01 9.91
CA PRO A 53 -6.03 8.78 10.65
C PRO A 53 -5.92 9.03 12.16
N ARG A 54 -6.52 8.15 12.96
CA ARG A 54 -6.58 8.26 14.41
C ARG A 54 -5.73 7.19 15.09
N ARG A 55 -5.33 7.43 16.33
CA ARG A 55 -4.41 6.57 17.10
C ARG A 55 -4.87 5.12 17.35
N LYS A 56 -6.12 4.80 17.10
CA LYS A 56 -6.69 3.46 17.28
C LYS A 56 -7.22 2.87 15.98
N GLU A 57 -6.91 3.48 14.85
CA GLU A 57 -7.32 3.01 13.54
C GLU A 57 -6.20 2.23 12.88
N TYR A 58 -6.53 1.11 12.29
CA TYR A 58 -5.63 0.33 11.47
C TYR A 58 -5.48 0.98 10.10
N VAL A 59 -4.25 1.31 9.77
CA VAL A 59 -3.85 1.96 8.51
C VAL A 59 -3.12 0.95 7.64
N MET A 60 -3.50 0.86 6.38
CA MET A 60 -2.88 -0.03 5.40
C MET A 60 -2.39 0.74 4.18
N ASP A 61 -1.18 0.43 3.75
CA ASP A 61 -0.68 0.76 2.43
C ASP A 61 -0.34 -0.54 1.68
N PRO A 62 -1.18 -0.97 0.72
CA PRO A 62 -1.00 -2.22 0.02
C PRO A 62 0.06 -2.19 -1.10
N ALA A 63 0.67 -1.03 -1.35
CA ALA A 63 1.76 -0.83 -2.30
C ALA A 63 2.72 0.23 -1.74
N CYS A 64 3.27 -0.07 -0.55
CA CYS A 64 3.83 0.94 0.34
C CYS A 64 5.12 1.62 -0.19
N GLY A 65 5.74 1.08 -1.22
CA GLY A 65 6.95 1.68 -1.79
C GLY A 65 8.02 1.89 -0.74
N SER A 66 8.47 3.13 -0.59
CA SER A 66 9.40 3.55 0.47
C SER A 66 8.75 3.76 1.84
N GLY A 67 7.43 3.60 1.97
CA GLY A 67 6.71 3.77 3.24
C GLY A 67 6.24 5.19 3.54
N GLY A 68 6.28 6.10 2.57
CA GLY A 68 5.95 7.50 2.77
C GLY A 68 4.58 7.74 3.40
N PHE A 69 3.52 7.07 2.95
CA PHE A 69 2.19 7.19 3.55
C PHE A 69 2.15 6.72 5.01
N LEU A 70 2.80 5.61 5.32
CA LEU A 70 2.82 5.06 6.69
C LEU A 70 3.62 5.97 7.63
N LEU A 71 4.75 6.47 7.16
CA LEU A 71 5.59 7.39 7.89
C LEU A 71 4.84 8.69 8.24
N HIS A 72 4.17 9.29 7.26
CA HIS A 72 3.38 10.49 7.48
C HIS A 72 2.12 10.25 8.33
N ALA A 73 1.47 9.09 8.22
CA ALA A 73 0.37 8.71 9.09
C ALA A 73 0.82 8.54 10.54
N MET A 74 2.01 7.96 10.75
CA MET A 74 2.63 7.85 12.07
C MET A 74 2.91 9.23 12.68
N ASP A 75 3.55 10.12 11.93
CA ASP A 75 3.86 11.48 12.38
C ASP A 75 2.59 12.31 12.62
N TRP A 76 1.58 12.15 11.80
CA TRP A 76 0.27 12.78 12.00
C TRP A 76 -0.36 12.41 13.34
N CYS A 77 -0.34 11.12 13.70
CA CYS A 77 -0.90 10.64 14.95
C CYS A 77 -0.02 10.97 16.17
N TYR A 78 1.30 10.99 15.96
CA TYR A 78 2.30 11.22 17.00
C TYR A 78 3.39 12.17 16.48
N PRO A 79 3.11 13.46 16.28
CA PRO A 79 4.10 14.42 15.79
C PRO A 79 5.30 14.50 16.73
N ALA A 80 6.50 14.62 16.15
CA ALA A 80 7.75 14.68 16.90
C ALA A 80 7.73 15.80 17.95
N ARG A 81 8.06 15.46 19.19
CA ARG A 81 8.31 16.40 20.30
C ARG A 81 9.30 15.71 21.21
N ASP A 82 10.20 16.48 21.81
CA ASP A 82 11.24 15.99 22.74
C ASP A 82 10.66 15.40 24.04
N ASN A 83 10.22 14.12 23.98
CA ASN A 83 9.77 13.41 25.15
C ASN A 83 9.84 11.90 24.93
N ASP A 84 10.67 11.19 25.70
CA ASP A 84 10.94 9.76 25.61
C ASP A 84 9.67 8.88 25.73
N GLN A 85 8.70 9.27 26.57
CA GLN A 85 7.44 8.52 26.69
C GLN A 85 6.60 8.57 25.41
N ARG A 86 6.77 9.62 24.61
CA ARG A 86 6.02 9.78 23.36
C ARG A 86 6.60 8.92 22.26
N GLU A 87 7.92 8.76 22.21
CA GLU A 87 8.60 7.86 21.28
C GLU A 87 8.16 6.41 21.51
N LEU A 88 8.07 5.96 22.78
CA LEU A 88 7.55 4.64 23.10
C LEU A 88 6.09 4.44 22.68
N ARG A 89 5.24 5.47 22.79
CA ARG A 89 3.83 5.40 22.34
C ARG A 89 3.72 5.39 20.82
N LYS A 90 4.59 6.12 20.13
CA LYS A 90 4.71 6.16 18.68
C LYS A 90 5.10 4.78 18.15
N HIS A 91 6.13 4.17 18.74
CA HIS A 91 6.55 2.80 18.43
C HIS A 91 5.41 1.79 18.63
N LYS A 92 4.74 1.80 19.77
CA LYS A 92 3.60 0.91 20.05
C LYS A 92 2.44 1.12 19.09
N TYR A 93 2.20 2.34 18.66
CA TYR A 93 1.18 2.66 17.68
C TYR A 93 1.54 2.07 16.31
N ALA A 94 2.74 2.35 15.83
CA ALA A 94 3.19 1.85 14.54
C ALA A 94 3.21 0.32 14.49
N ALA A 95 3.80 -0.33 15.49
CA ALA A 95 3.87 -1.79 15.58
C ALA A 95 2.49 -2.49 15.61
N LYS A 96 1.46 -1.79 16.04
CA LYS A 96 0.10 -2.37 16.12
C LYS A 96 -0.78 -1.97 14.94
N TYR A 97 -0.75 -0.69 14.55
CA TYR A 97 -1.79 -0.11 13.71
C TYR A 97 -1.36 0.22 12.29
N LEU A 98 -0.04 0.30 12.00
CA LEU A 98 0.45 0.59 10.66
C LEU A 98 0.87 -0.69 9.94
N TRP A 99 0.36 -0.88 8.74
CA TRP A 99 0.59 -2.08 7.94
C TRP A 99 0.97 -1.70 6.51
N GLY A 100 2.01 -2.31 5.98
CA GLY A 100 2.46 -2.08 4.62
C GLY A 100 2.84 -3.38 3.93
N ILE A 101 2.52 -3.46 2.64
CA ILE A 101 2.95 -4.55 1.76
C ILE A 101 3.61 -3.94 0.55
N ASP A 102 4.77 -4.47 0.16
CA ASP A 102 5.33 -4.22 -1.16
C ASP A 102 6.00 -5.48 -1.71
N PHE A 103 5.66 -5.82 -2.93
CA PHE A 103 6.20 -7.00 -3.62
C PHE A 103 7.68 -6.82 -4.01
N GLU A 104 8.12 -5.59 -4.16
CA GLU A 104 9.45 -5.25 -4.62
C GLU A 104 10.44 -5.23 -3.44
N ALA A 105 11.49 -6.05 -3.53
CA ALA A 105 12.45 -6.25 -2.46
C ALA A 105 13.15 -4.96 -1.98
N ARG A 106 13.50 -4.06 -2.91
CA ARG A 106 14.15 -2.79 -2.56
C ARG A 106 13.20 -1.85 -1.85
N ALA A 107 11.97 -1.73 -2.37
CA ALA A 107 10.93 -0.91 -1.78
C ALA A 107 10.63 -1.35 -0.33
N ALA A 108 10.37 -2.64 -0.13
CA ALA A 108 10.13 -3.19 1.21
C ALA A 108 11.31 -2.97 2.17
N LYS A 109 12.56 -3.14 1.70
CA LYS A 109 13.77 -2.87 2.52
C LYS A 109 13.89 -1.38 2.88
N THR A 110 13.66 -0.49 1.90
CA THR A 110 13.70 0.96 2.11
C THR A 110 12.63 1.41 3.10
N SER A 111 11.41 0.90 2.94
CA SER A 111 10.31 1.18 3.86
C SER A 111 10.64 0.75 5.29
N ARG A 112 11.15 -0.46 5.48
CA ARG A 112 11.58 -0.93 6.81
C ARG A 112 12.67 -0.05 7.41
N ALA A 113 13.67 0.34 6.62
CA ALA A 113 14.75 1.20 7.09
C ALA A 113 14.22 2.57 7.51
N LEU A 114 13.34 3.18 6.70
CA LEU A 114 12.71 4.47 7.02
C LEU A 114 11.87 4.41 8.28
N MET A 115 11.02 3.41 8.40
CA MET A 115 10.17 3.22 9.56
C MET A 115 11.01 2.97 10.83
N LEU A 116 12.10 2.19 10.73
CA LEU A 116 13.02 1.96 11.83
C LEU A 116 13.67 3.26 12.30
N ILE A 117 14.20 4.08 11.38
CA ILE A 117 14.82 5.37 11.70
C ILE A 117 13.78 6.34 12.30
N ALA A 118 12.55 6.28 11.85
CA ALA A 118 11.44 7.07 12.38
C ALA A 118 10.92 6.57 13.75
N GLY A 119 11.46 5.44 14.27
CA GLY A 119 11.15 4.94 15.60
C GLY A 119 9.96 3.97 15.67
N ASP A 120 9.56 3.32 14.56
CA ASP A 120 8.47 2.33 14.59
C ASP A 120 8.92 0.89 14.85
N GLY A 121 10.20 0.58 14.64
CA GLY A 121 10.73 -0.77 14.76
C GLY A 121 10.42 -1.69 13.57
N HIS A 122 9.88 -1.18 12.47
CA HIS A 122 9.61 -1.86 11.18
C HIS A 122 8.76 -3.14 11.25
N THR A 123 7.89 -3.25 12.22
CA THR A 123 7.24 -4.52 12.61
C THR A 123 6.29 -5.06 11.54
N ASN A 124 5.51 -4.21 10.88
CA ASN A 124 4.43 -4.62 9.99
C ASN A 124 4.63 -4.19 8.52
N ILE A 125 5.88 -4.19 8.04
CA ILE A 125 6.19 -4.00 6.62
C ILE A 125 6.57 -5.35 6.02
N PHE A 126 5.77 -5.85 5.08
CA PHE A 126 5.91 -7.16 4.48
C PHE A 126 6.31 -7.09 3.01
N GLY A 127 7.24 -7.93 2.63
CA GLY A 127 7.87 -8.05 1.32
C GLY A 127 9.34 -8.50 1.49
N PRO A 128 10.00 -8.89 0.45
CA PRO A 128 9.49 -9.22 -0.90
C PRO A 128 8.60 -10.46 -0.90
N ASP A 129 8.14 -10.84 -2.09
CA ASP A 129 7.41 -12.07 -2.37
C ASP A 129 6.01 -12.17 -1.74
N VAL A 130 5.50 -11.05 -1.22
CA VAL A 130 4.10 -10.93 -0.74
C VAL A 130 3.35 -9.93 -1.60
N SER A 131 2.31 -10.39 -2.28
CA SER A 131 1.47 -9.57 -3.14
C SER A 131 0.19 -9.16 -2.43
N SER A 132 -0.16 -7.88 -2.53
CA SER A 132 -1.47 -7.39 -2.09
C SER A 132 -2.61 -7.81 -3.02
N LEU A 133 -2.30 -8.43 -4.16
CA LEU A 133 -3.28 -8.84 -5.16
C LEU A 133 -3.52 -10.35 -5.22
N ASP A 134 -2.63 -11.17 -4.66
CA ASP A 134 -2.73 -12.63 -4.73
C ASP A 134 -2.44 -13.28 -3.38
N PRO A 135 -3.43 -13.93 -2.72
CA PRO A 135 -3.25 -14.60 -1.44
C PRO A 135 -2.30 -15.79 -1.52
N LYS A 136 -2.08 -16.36 -2.70
CA LYS A 136 -1.16 -17.48 -2.90
C LYS A 136 0.24 -17.16 -2.35
N THR A 137 0.71 -15.94 -2.56
CA THR A 137 2.01 -15.48 -2.06
C THR A 137 2.09 -15.41 -0.53
N TRP A 138 0.96 -15.40 0.16
CA TRP A 138 0.90 -15.27 1.62
C TRP A 138 1.14 -16.59 2.33
N TYR A 139 0.76 -17.71 1.73
CA TYR A 139 1.00 -19.02 2.31
C TYR A 139 2.20 -19.76 1.72
N GLU A 140 2.69 -19.37 0.55
CA GLU A 140 3.87 -19.98 -0.08
C GLU A 140 5.20 -19.40 0.42
N SER A 141 5.23 -18.19 0.96
CA SER A 141 6.47 -17.54 1.41
C SER A 141 6.55 -17.36 2.92
N GLY A 142 7.77 -17.39 3.47
CA GLY A 142 7.99 -17.14 4.90
C GLY A 142 7.55 -15.74 5.33
N THR A 143 7.72 -14.74 4.46
CA THR A 143 7.25 -13.37 4.68
C THR A 143 5.72 -13.31 4.72
N GLY A 144 5.05 -14.05 3.84
CA GLY A 144 3.59 -14.16 3.83
C GLY A 144 3.05 -14.83 5.08
N GLN A 145 3.72 -15.88 5.56
CA GLN A 145 3.37 -16.54 6.83
C GLN A 145 3.50 -15.59 8.03
N ALA A 146 4.55 -14.76 8.06
CA ALA A 146 4.72 -13.74 9.09
C ALA A 146 3.62 -12.67 9.03
N LEU A 147 3.24 -12.24 7.81
CA LEU A 147 2.09 -11.34 7.60
C LEU A 147 0.80 -11.96 8.18
N MET A 148 0.48 -13.19 7.79
CA MET A 148 -0.73 -13.87 8.27
C MET A 148 -0.74 -14.04 9.79
N HIS A 149 0.40 -14.36 10.40
CA HIS A 149 0.52 -14.43 11.85
C HIS A 149 0.18 -13.09 12.50
N GLY A 150 0.74 -11.98 12.01
CA GLY A 150 0.45 -10.64 12.50
C GLY A 150 -1.02 -10.24 12.33
N LEU A 151 -1.61 -10.50 11.16
CA LEU A 151 -3.03 -10.20 10.88
C LEU A 151 -3.97 -10.98 11.81
N ARG A 152 -3.63 -12.24 12.12
CA ARG A 152 -4.37 -13.08 13.08
C ARG A 152 -4.34 -12.48 14.49
N GLN A 153 -3.15 -12.07 14.95
CA GLN A 153 -3.00 -11.42 16.26
C GLN A 153 -3.76 -10.09 16.33
N ALA A 154 -3.75 -9.31 15.25
CA ALA A 154 -4.44 -8.03 15.17
C ALA A 154 -5.97 -8.16 15.02
N LYS A 155 -6.49 -9.36 14.73
CA LYS A 155 -7.93 -9.63 14.51
C LYS A 155 -8.52 -8.72 13.43
N LEU A 156 -7.85 -8.63 12.29
CA LEU A 156 -8.26 -7.79 11.16
C LEU A 156 -9.21 -8.49 10.18
N THR A 157 -9.62 -9.69 10.51
CA THR A 157 -10.65 -10.47 9.79
C THR A 157 -11.84 -10.71 10.69
N ALA A 158 -13.05 -10.75 10.14
CA ALA A 158 -14.26 -11.14 10.86
C ALA A 158 -14.22 -12.64 11.20
N THR A 159 -13.72 -13.45 10.27
CA THR A 159 -13.52 -14.89 10.45
C THR A 159 -12.11 -15.15 10.97
N PRO A 160 -11.92 -15.98 12.00
CA PRO A 160 -10.59 -16.35 12.44
C PRO A 160 -9.77 -16.96 11.30
N ILE A 161 -8.57 -16.46 11.07
CA ILE A 161 -7.66 -17.03 10.06
C ILE A 161 -7.24 -18.41 10.56
N PRO A 162 -7.50 -19.51 9.82
CA PRO A 162 -7.14 -20.85 10.25
C PRO A 162 -5.63 -21.05 10.26
N GLU A 163 -5.20 -22.15 10.84
CA GLU A 163 -3.82 -22.56 10.76
C GLU A 163 -3.39 -22.90 9.32
N HIS A 164 -2.09 -22.87 9.09
CA HIS A 164 -1.44 -22.91 7.77
C HIS A 164 -1.96 -23.96 6.78
N GLU A 165 -2.36 -25.13 7.27
CA GLU A 165 -2.79 -26.23 6.39
C GLU A 165 -4.10 -25.96 5.63
N THR A 166 -4.99 -25.20 6.23
CA THR A 166 -6.28 -24.88 5.63
C THR A 166 -6.19 -23.85 4.50
N LEU A 167 -5.11 -23.03 4.49
CA LEU A 167 -4.90 -22.00 3.47
C LEU A 167 -4.26 -22.53 2.19
N ARG A 168 -3.93 -23.82 2.13
CA ARG A 168 -3.55 -24.50 0.86
C ARG A 168 -4.73 -24.66 -0.08
N ASP A 169 -5.96 -24.59 0.44
CA ASP A 169 -7.16 -24.47 -0.35
C ASP A 169 -7.29 -23.04 -0.88
N GLU A 170 -7.24 -22.89 -2.20
CA GLU A 170 -7.22 -21.59 -2.87
C GLU A 170 -8.50 -20.77 -2.57
N ASP A 171 -9.66 -21.40 -2.58
CA ASP A 171 -10.94 -20.71 -2.35
C ASP A 171 -11.00 -20.16 -0.92
N LYS A 172 -10.54 -20.92 0.06
CA LYS A 172 -10.43 -20.46 1.44
C LYS A 172 -9.42 -19.34 1.59
N ALA A 173 -8.28 -19.43 0.90
CA ALA A 173 -7.28 -18.35 0.91
C ALA A 173 -7.88 -17.05 0.38
N TRP A 174 -8.66 -17.09 -0.70
CA TRP A 174 -9.37 -15.93 -1.23
C TRP A 174 -10.46 -15.40 -0.29
N GLU A 175 -11.18 -16.29 0.41
CA GLU A 175 -12.18 -15.91 1.41
C GLU A 175 -11.53 -15.04 2.51
N TYR A 176 -10.46 -15.53 3.15
CA TYR A 176 -9.74 -14.78 4.18
C TYR A 176 -9.11 -13.50 3.65
N PHE A 177 -8.53 -13.56 2.48
CA PHE A 177 -7.94 -12.43 1.80
C PHE A 177 -8.96 -11.30 1.58
N ASN A 178 -10.19 -11.63 1.22
CA ASN A 178 -11.28 -10.69 1.02
C ASN A 178 -11.94 -10.21 2.32
N ASP A 179 -11.77 -10.96 3.41
CA ASP A 179 -12.34 -10.63 4.72
C ASP A 179 -11.48 -9.63 5.53
N LEU A 180 -10.26 -9.35 5.08
CA LEU A 180 -9.40 -8.34 5.72
C LEU A 180 -10.03 -6.96 5.70
N LYS A 181 -10.04 -6.28 6.86
CA LYS A 181 -10.67 -4.96 7.03
C LYS A 181 -9.78 -3.99 7.78
N PHE A 182 -9.54 -2.85 7.15
CA PHE A 182 -8.79 -1.72 7.69
C PHE A 182 -9.67 -0.48 7.81
N ASP A 183 -9.32 0.42 8.74
CA ASP A 183 -10.03 1.68 8.95
C ASP A 183 -9.66 2.73 7.91
N VAL A 184 -8.38 2.77 7.56
CA VAL A 184 -7.79 3.76 6.66
C VAL A 184 -6.88 3.05 5.67
N ILE A 185 -7.03 3.36 4.38
CA ILE A 185 -6.13 2.87 3.35
C ILE A 185 -5.58 4.06 2.57
N LEU A 186 -4.27 4.11 2.47
CA LEU A 186 -3.51 5.10 1.71
C LEU A 186 -2.71 4.36 0.65
N ALA A 187 -2.85 4.68 -0.62
CA ALA A 187 -2.18 3.94 -1.67
C ALA A 187 -1.80 4.78 -2.88
N ASN A 188 -0.61 4.53 -3.38
CA ASN A 188 -0.18 4.91 -4.73
C ASN A 188 0.23 3.63 -5.48
N PRO A 189 -0.74 2.85 -6.00
CA PRO A 189 -0.44 1.60 -6.67
C PRO A 189 0.36 1.82 -7.97
N PRO A 190 1.12 0.81 -8.44
CA PRO A 190 1.87 0.92 -9.68
C PRO A 190 0.92 1.15 -10.86
N PHE A 191 1.17 2.24 -11.64
CA PHE A 191 0.35 2.63 -12.80
C PHE A 191 0.65 1.79 -14.05
N ALA A 192 1.76 1.07 -14.06
CA ALA A 192 2.19 0.26 -15.18
C ALA A 192 2.21 -1.23 -14.82
N GLY A 193 2.02 -2.04 -15.86
CA GLY A 193 2.08 -3.49 -15.78
C GLY A 193 0.71 -4.14 -15.81
N GLU A 194 0.65 -5.22 -16.56
CA GLU A 194 -0.54 -6.04 -16.74
C GLU A 194 -0.43 -7.29 -15.88
N MET A 195 -1.55 -7.73 -15.33
CA MET A 195 -1.74 -9.04 -14.78
C MET A 195 -2.35 -9.96 -15.85
N LYS A 196 -1.78 -11.16 -15.99
CA LYS A 196 -2.16 -12.11 -17.05
C LYS A 196 -2.59 -13.48 -16.49
N ASP A 197 -2.40 -13.69 -15.19
CA ASP A 197 -2.79 -14.94 -14.54
C ASP A 197 -4.31 -15.05 -14.49
N ARG A 198 -4.86 -15.93 -15.32
CA ARG A 198 -6.32 -16.19 -15.44
C ARG A 198 -6.93 -16.63 -14.11
N ARG A 199 -6.22 -17.48 -13.36
CA ARG A 199 -6.65 -17.98 -12.06
C ARG A 199 -6.89 -16.81 -11.11
N MET A 200 -5.88 -15.94 -10.95
CA MET A 200 -5.98 -14.77 -10.08
C MET A 200 -7.05 -13.78 -10.56
N LEU A 201 -7.10 -13.50 -11.88
CA LEU A 201 -8.07 -12.55 -12.46
C LEU A 201 -9.52 -13.01 -12.28
N ALA A 202 -9.78 -14.30 -12.20
CA ALA A 202 -11.12 -14.85 -11.99
C ALA A 202 -11.76 -14.42 -10.66
N HIS A 203 -10.95 -14.06 -9.67
CA HIS A 203 -11.40 -13.59 -8.36
C HIS A 203 -11.68 -12.07 -8.27
N TYR A 204 -11.47 -11.34 -9.39
CA TYR A 204 -11.70 -9.91 -9.46
C TYR A 204 -12.88 -9.55 -10.35
N ASP A 205 -13.84 -8.80 -9.80
CA ASP A 205 -15.00 -8.30 -10.55
C ASP A 205 -14.57 -7.36 -11.68
N LEU A 206 -13.58 -6.48 -11.42
CA LEU A 206 -13.08 -5.53 -12.40
C LEU A 206 -12.27 -6.19 -13.53
N ALA A 207 -11.80 -7.42 -13.35
CA ALA A 207 -11.15 -8.19 -14.40
C ALA A 207 -12.12 -8.95 -15.33
N ARG A 208 -13.41 -9.05 -14.98
CA ARG A 208 -14.41 -9.75 -15.80
C ARG A 208 -14.49 -9.28 -17.26
N PRO A 209 -14.42 -7.97 -17.57
CA PRO A 209 -14.39 -7.51 -18.96
C PRO A 209 -13.17 -8.03 -19.73
N ALA A 210 -12.00 -8.09 -19.08
CA ALA A 210 -10.78 -8.60 -19.70
C ALA A 210 -10.85 -10.11 -19.94
N LEU A 211 -11.39 -10.88 -18.98
CA LEU A 211 -11.63 -12.31 -19.12
C LEU A 211 -12.60 -12.61 -20.26
N LYS A 212 -13.70 -11.86 -20.35
CA LYS A 212 -14.70 -12.02 -21.41
C LYS A 212 -14.11 -11.70 -22.80
N ARG A 213 -13.28 -10.66 -22.92
CA ARG A 213 -12.61 -10.33 -24.20
C ARG A 213 -11.59 -11.38 -24.62
N ALA A 214 -10.92 -12.02 -23.68
CA ALA A 214 -9.92 -13.05 -23.96
C ALA A 214 -10.54 -14.37 -24.42
N GLY A 215 -11.75 -14.71 -23.96
CA GLY A 215 -12.33 -16.02 -24.15
C GLY A 215 -11.44 -17.12 -23.59
N ASP A 216 -11.51 -18.32 -24.16
CA ASP A 216 -10.68 -19.45 -23.73
C ASP A 216 -9.31 -19.48 -24.43
N ASP A 217 -9.20 -18.89 -25.61
CA ASP A 217 -8.04 -19.02 -26.50
C ASP A 217 -6.91 -18.01 -26.22
N LYS A 218 -7.22 -16.90 -25.56
CA LYS A 218 -6.24 -15.83 -25.33
C LYS A 218 -5.94 -15.60 -23.87
N ALA A 219 -4.71 -15.20 -23.57
CA ALA A 219 -4.35 -14.75 -22.22
C ALA A 219 -5.12 -13.47 -21.88
N PRO A 220 -5.90 -13.43 -20.79
CA PRO A 220 -6.51 -12.19 -20.32
C PRO A 220 -5.44 -11.21 -19.87
N LYS A 221 -5.74 -9.92 -19.94
CA LYS A 221 -4.87 -8.86 -19.49
C LYS A 221 -5.66 -7.79 -18.78
N GLU A 222 -5.30 -7.51 -17.53
CA GLU A 222 -5.86 -6.38 -16.78
C GLU A 222 -4.75 -5.56 -16.14
N GLU A 223 -4.93 -4.26 -16.09
CA GLU A 223 -3.97 -3.34 -15.48
C GLU A 223 -3.94 -3.51 -13.96
N ARG A 224 -2.76 -3.46 -13.36
CA ARG A 224 -2.59 -3.67 -11.92
C ARG A 224 -3.32 -2.64 -11.09
N ASP A 225 -3.31 -1.37 -11.48
CA ASP A 225 -3.99 -0.30 -10.75
C ASP A 225 -5.51 -0.51 -10.68
N VAL A 226 -6.11 -1.12 -11.71
CA VAL A 226 -7.54 -1.53 -11.71
C VAL A 226 -7.80 -2.57 -10.62
N LEU A 227 -6.95 -3.58 -10.52
CA LEU A 227 -7.06 -4.61 -9.48
C LEU A 227 -6.84 -4.04 -8.08
N PHE A 228 -5.92 -3.08 -7.93
CA PHE A 228 -5.71 -2.37 -6.66
C PHE A 228 -6.92 -1.55 -6.24
N ILE A 229 -7.66 -0.92 -7.16
CA ILE A 229 -8.92 -0.24 -6.83
C ILE A 229 -9.89 -1.21 -6.16
N GLU A 230 -10.11 -2.36 -6.78
CA GLU A 230 -11.00 -3.38 -6.20
C GLU A 230 -10.49 -3.90 -4.87
N ARG A 231 -9.21 -4.23 -4.80
CA ARG A 231 -8.59 -4.75 -3.58
C ARG A 231 -8.71 -3.77 -2.41
N ILE A 232 -8.40 -2.50 -2.63
CA ILE A 232 -8.51 -1.45 -1.62
C ILE A 232 -9.94 -1.33 -1.10
N LEU A 233 -10.93 -1.30 -1.99
CA LEU A 233 -12.33 -1.20 -1.56
C LEU A 233 -12.83 -2.46 -0.85
N LYS A 234 -12.33 -3.64 -1.21
CA LYS A 234 -12.62 -4.90 -0.49
C LYS A 234 -11.99 -4.93 0.90
N MET A 235 -10.80 -4.36 1.08
CA MET A 235 -10.12 -4.27 2.38
C MET A 235 -10.65 -3.16 3.29
N LEU A 236 -11.49 -2.27 2.80
CA LEU A 236 -12.02 -1.18 3.59
C LEU A 236 -13.18 -1.67 4.46
N ARG A 237 -13.13 -1.41 5.77
CA ARG A 237 -14.28 -1.72 6.64
C ARG A 237 -15.45 -0.76 6.39
N PRO A 238 -16.68 -1.15 6.74
CA PRO A 238 -17.79 -0.20 6.74
C PRO A 238 -17.47 1.06 7.56
N GLY A 239 -17.65 2.24 6.97
CA GLY A 239 -17.25 3.51 7.58
C GLY A 239 -15.76 3.85 7.50
N GLY A 240 -14.94 2.95 6.97
CA GLY A 240 -13.54 3.21 6.65
C GLY A 240 -13.38 4.18 5.49
N ARG A 241 -12.17 4.67 5.29
CA ARG A 241 -11.87 5.66 4.25
C ARG A 241 -10.55 5.39 3.56
N ALA A 242 -10.51 5.65 2.25
CA ALA A 242 -9.32 5.43 1.43
C ALA A 242 -8.96 6.64 0.59
N ALA A 243 -7.67 6.87 0.38
CA ALA A 243 -7.14 7.76 -0.65
C ALA A 243 -6.27 6.94 -1.60
N ILE A 244 -6.58 7.03 -2.88
CA ILE A 244 -5.90 6.26 -3.92
C ILE A 244 -5.40 7.25 -4.98
N VAL A 245 -4.10 7.22 -5.24
CA VAL A 245 -3.49 7.98 -6.34
C VAL A 245 -3.61 7.15 -7.61
N LEU A 246 -4.21 7.72 -8.65
CA LEU A 246 -4.48 7.01 -9.90
C LEU A 246 -4.19 7.90 -11.12
N PRO A 247 -3.86 7.32 -12.28
CA PRO A 247 -3.76 8.05 -13.53
C PRO A 247 -5.10 8.70 -13.92
N GLN A 248 -5.05 9.91 -14.48
CA GLN A 248 -6.23 10.66 -14.90
C GLN A 248 -7.15 9.86 -15.85
N GLY A 249 -6.59 8.99 -16.69
CA GLY A 249 -7.34 8.13 -17.60
C GLY A 249 -8.41 7.27 -16.92
N LYS A 250 -8.23 6.90 -15.64
CA LYS A 250 -9.24 6.13 -14.90
C LYS A 250 -10.51 6.94 -14.60
N PHE A 251 -10.39 8.26 -14.59
CA PHE A 251 -11.51 9.17 -14.26
C PHE A 251 -12.25 9.67 -15.50
N ASN A 252 -11.59 9.90 -16.61
CA ASN A 252 -12.16 10.56 -17.79
C ASN A 252 -12.29 9.67 -19.04
N ASN A 253 -11.61 8.53 -19.14
CA ASN A 253 -11.73 7.63 -20.28
C ASN A 253 -13.04 6.83 -20.21
N SER A 254 -13.84 6.90 -21.28
CA SER A 254 -15.11 6.17 -21.40
C SER A 254 -14.93 4.67 -21.48
N SER A 255 -13.83 4.16 -22.04
CA SER A 255 -13.56 2.72 -22.14
C SER A 255 -13.43 2.02 -20.80
N VAL A 256 -13.10 2.76 -19.73
CA VAL A 256 -12.96 2.26 -18.36
C VAL A 256 -14.07 2.77 -17.43
N ALA A 257 -15.19 3.23 -17.98
CA ALA A 257 -16.34 3.70 -17.19
C ALA A 257 -16.85 2.64 -16.20
N PHE A 258 -16.72 1.36 -16.53
CA PHE A 258 -17.12 0.24 -15.67
C PHE A 258 -16.42 0.27 -14.29
N ILE A 259 -15.17 0.76 -14.21
CA ILE A 259 -14.44 0.90 -12.95
C ILE A 259 -15.16 1.90 -12.04
N ARG A 260 -15.54 3.06 -12.59
CA ARG A 260 -16.25 4.10 -11.83
C ARG A 260 -17.62 3.64 -11.36
N VAL A 261 -18.37 2.99 -12.25
CA VAL A 261 -19.69 2.42 -11.91
C VAL A 261 -19.57 1.37 -10.80
N TRP A 262 -18.60 0.47 -10.90
CA TRP A 262 -18.37 -0.55 -9.87
C TRP A 262 -17.97 0.08 -8.53
N SER A 263 -17.04 1.03 -8.53
CA SER A 263 -16.55 1.71 -7.33
C SER A 263 -17.66 2.47 -6.61
N LEU A 264 -18.52 3.20 -7.33
CA LEU A 264 -19.64 3.95 -6.77
C LEU A 264 -20.72 3.06 -6.14
N LYS A 265 -20.82 1.78 -6.58
CA LYS A 265 -21.69 0.79 -5.94
C LYS A 265 -21.12 0.23 -4.62
N LYS A 266 -19.81 0.32 -4.42
CA LYS A 266 -19.10 -0.25 -3.25
C LYS A 266 -18.76 0.79 -2.19
N ALA A 267 -18.52 2.04 -2.61
CA ALA A 267 -18.12 3.10 -1.69
C ALA A 267 -18.69 4.46 -2.12
N ARG A 268 -18.85 5.34 -1.16
CA ARG A 268 -19.17 6.76 -1.41
C ARG A 268 -17.91 7.49 -1.83
N LEU A 269 -17.90 8.08 -3.02
CA LEU A 269 -16.84 8.97 -3.46
C LEU A 269 -17.00 10.32 -2.75
N LEU A 270 -15.97 10.72 -1.99
CA LEU A 270 -15.99 11.96 -1.22
C LEU A 270 -15.35 13.12 -1.99
N ALA A 271 -14.26 12.86 -2.72
CA ALA A 271 -13.54 13.86 -3.50
C ALA A 271 -12.76 13.22 -4.65
N VAL A 272 -12.57 13.98 -5.71
CA VAL A 272 -11.59 13.75 -6.76
C VAL A 272 -10.72 15.01 -6.84
N VAL A 273 -9.42 14.85 -6.60
CA VAL A 273 -8.47 15.97 -6.61
C VAL A 273 -7.57 15.84 -7.83
N GLY A 274 -7.65 16.83 -8.72
CA GLY A 274 -6.75 16.93 -9.87
C GLY A 274 -5.38 17.40 -9.44
N LEU A 275 -4.34 16.62 -9.77
CA LEU A 275 -2.96 17.00 -9.50
C LEU A 275 -2.35 17.69 -10.74
N HIS A 276 -1.42 18.63 -10.49
CA HIS A 276 -0.73 19.31 -11.57
C HIS A 276 0.05 18.30 -12.44
N PRO A 277 0.11 18.45 -13.78
CA PRO A 277 0.82 17.51 -14.66
C PRO A 277 2.29 17.27 -14.34
N ASN A 278 2.93 18.21 -13.64
CA ASN A 278 4.32 18.10 -13.22
C ASN A 278 4.50 17.49 -11.83
N THR A 279 3.43 17.12 -11.14
CA THR A 279 3.49 16.62 -9.76
C THR A 279 4.42 15.41 -9.61
N PHE A 280 4.45 14.53 -10.59
CA PHE A 280 5.28 13.31 -10.59
C PHE A 280 6.53 13.41 -11.48
N LYS A 281 6.87 14.60 -12.02
CA LYS A 281 8.15 14.79 -12.74
C LYS A 281 9.32 14.84 -11.76
N PRO A 282 10.53 14.41 -12.14
CA PRO A 282 10.89 13.85 -13.47
C PRO A 282 10.58 12.36 -13.65
N HIS A 283 9.85 11.74 -12.73
CA HIS A 283 9.72 10.28 -12.65
C HIS A 283 8.73 9.68 -13.65
N THR A 284 7.73 10.44 -14.07
CA THR A 284 6.77 10.01 -15.11
C THR A 284 6.21 11.19 -15.90
N GLY A 285 5.92 10.94 -17.19
CA GLY A 285 5.10 11.84 -18.02
C GLY A 285 3.60 11.54 -17.96
N THR A 286 3.16 10.62 -17.13
CA THR A 286 1.75 10.25 -16.96
C THR A 286 1.00 11.38 -16.24
N LYS A 287 -0.07 11.85 -16.90
CA LYS A 287 -1.01 12.83 -16.32
C LYS A 287 -2.04 12.11 -15.45
#